data_42c4c17a5b75ffbbfb7ae27aa6b362c3
#
_entry.id   42c4c17a5b75ffbbfb7ae27aa6b362c3
#
_cell.length_a   1.000
_cell.length_b   1.000
_cell.length_c   1.000
_cell.angle_alpha   90.00
_cell.angle_beta   90.00
_cell.angle_gamma   90.00
#
_symmetry.space_group_name_H-M   'P 1'
#
loop_
_entity.id
_entity.type
_entity.pdbx_description
1 polymer ?
#
loop_
_entity_poly.entity_id
_entity_poly.type
_entity_poly.pdbx_seq_one_letter_code
_entity_poly.pdbx_strand_id
1 'polypeptide(L)'
;MSFDYPRKIQFKCVKCGICCGDTKDKTRHILLLAGEANDLASTTNQPISDFASKIEDKLPYGYEMKKTVEDGKCVFLRQNRCTTYSKRPLICRFYPFGLKTAEKEKKVFYYTKECPGIGKGKPMGKEDFHKLLQTAGKRAKMKRGKGGVET
;
A
#
# COMPACT_ATOMS: atom_id res chain seq x y z
N MET A 1 15.88 1.77 16.27
CA MET A 1 14.44 1.68 16.50
C MET A 1 14.02 0.23 16.58
N SER A 2 13.35 -0.15 17.63
CA SER A 2 12.91 -1.52 17.76
C SER A 2 11.51 -1.70 17.16
N PHE A 3 11.26 -2.88 16.66
CA PHE A 3 9.98 -3.22 16.11
C PHE A 3 9.77 -4.73 16.21
N ASP A 4 8.52 -5.14 16.19
CA ASP A 4 8.18 -6.56 16.19
C ASP A 4 7.67 -6.95 14.81
N TYR A 5 7.88 -8.21 14.45
CA TYR A 5 7.45 -8.73 13.16
C TYR A 5 7.11 -10.22 13.30
N PRO A 6 6.30 -10.76 12.38
CA PRO A 6 5.96 -12.19 12.42
C PRO A 6 7.23 -13.04 12.20
N ARG A 7 7.48 -13.98 13.10
CA ARG A 7 8.63 -14.86 12.97
C ARG A 7 8.30 -16.04 12.07
N LYS A 8 9.28 -16.50 11.34
CA LYS A 8 9.14 -17.68 10.47
C LYS A 8 8.05 -17.55 9.42
N ILE A 9 7.77 -16.32 8.98
CA ILE A 9 6.76 -16.10 7.95
C ILE A 9 7.43 -16.19 6.57
N GLN A 10 6.74 -16.81 5.63
CA GLN A 10 7.18 -16.85 4.24
C GLN A 10 6.18 -16.07 3.41
N PHE A 11 6.66 -15.34 2.45
CA PHE A 11 5.80 -14.60 1.54
C PHE A 11 6.46 -14.40 0.19
N LYS A 12 5.70 -14.65 -0.87
CA LYS A 12 6.11 -14.33 -2.22
C LYS A 12 4.84 -13.95 -2.98
N CYS A 13 4.83 -12.79 -3.61
CA CYS A 13 3.67 -12.33 -4.36
C CYS A 13 3.39 -13.28 -5.52
N VAL A 14 2.18 -13.81 -5.58
CA VAL A 14 1.76 -14.70 -6.68
C VAL A 14 0.90 -13.96 -7.70
N LYS A 15 0.80 -12.63 -7.57
CA LYS A 15 0.09 -11.77 -8.53
C LYS A 15 -1.35 -12.17 -8.75
N CYS A 16 -2.03 -12.49 -7.64
CA CYS A 16 -3.43 -12.92 -7.69
C CYS A 16 -4.43 -11.76 -7.81
N GLY A 17 -3.98 -10.53 -7.59
CA GLY A 17 -4.86 -9.35 -7.67
C GLY A 17 -5.69 -9.07 -6.43
N ILE A 18 -5.63 -9.90 -5.41
CA ILE A 18 -6.44 -9.70 -4.19
C ILE A 18 -6.12 -8.35 -3.53
N CYS A 19 -4.86 -7.95 -3.52
CA CYS A 19 -4.47 -6.69 -2.89
C CYS A 19 -4.95 -5.46 -3.65
N CYS A 20 -5.49 -5.63 -4.84
CA CYS A 20 -5.91 -4.52 -5.68
C CYS A 20 -7.39 -4.18 -5.58
N GLY A 21 -8.11 -4.72 -4.61
CA GLY A 21 -9.50 -4.35 -4.49
C GLY A 21 -10.30 -5.26 -3.59
N ASP A 22 -11.61 -5.14 -3.72
CA ASP A 22 -12.55 -5.86 -2.88
C ASP A 22 -12.50 -7.35 -3.15
N THR A 23 -12.73 -8.12 -2.10
CA THR A 23 -12.92 -9.54 -2.22
C THR A 23 -14.36 -9.85 -1.79
N LYS A 24 -14.74 -11.12 -1.90
CA LYS A 24 -16.06 -11.54 -1.51
C LYS A 24 -16.39 -11.16 -0.07
N ASP A 25 -15.40 -11.23 0.79
CA ASP A 25 -15.60 -11.03 2.23
C ASP A 25 -15.12 -9.68 2.77
N LYS A 26 -14.43 -8.88 1.99
CA LYS A 26 -13.86 -7.63 2.47
C LYS A 26 -13.88 -6.53 1.44
N THR A 27 -14.15 -5.32 1.91
CA THR A 27 -13.98 -4.11 1.13
C THR A 27 -12.58 -3.58 1.39
N ARG A 28 -11.82 -3.37 0.32
CA ARG A 28 -10.45 -2.90 0.48
C ARG A 28 -10.35 -1.42 0.14
N HIS A 29 -9.67 -0.69 1.01
CA HIS A 29 -9.43 0.72 0.80
C HIS A 29 -7.94 0.92 0.51
N ILE A 30 -7.62 1.35 -0.70
CA ILE A 30 -6.23 1.58 -1.09
C ILE A 30 -5.94 3.06 -0.88
N LEU A 31 -5.29 3.36 0.23
CA LEU A 31 -5.05 4.74 0.66
C LEU A 31 -3.71 5.24 0.15
N LEU A 32 -3.66 6.50 -0.22
CA LEU A 32 -2.48 7.11 -0.80
C LEU A 32 -2.02 8.29 0.03
N LEU A 33 -0.72 8.37 0.25
CA LEU A 33 -0.13 9.59 0.76
C LEU A 33 -0.16 10.64 -0.37
N ALA A 34 -0.21 11.91 0.00
CA ALA A 34 -0.30 12.98 -1.01
C ALA A 34 0.85 12.93 -2.01
N GLY A 35 2.06 12.66 -1.52
CA GLY A 35 3.21 12.55 -2.42
C GLY A 35 3.09 11.38 -3.38
N GLU A 36 2.49 10.29 -2.93
CA GLU A 36 2.28 9.12 -3.79
C GLU A 36 1.26 9.42 -4.89
N ALA A 37 0.19 10.13 -4.55
CA ALA A 37 -0.81 10.52 -5.53
C ALA A 37 -0.20 11.43 -6.60
N ASN A 38 0.63 12.39 -6.18
CA ASN A 38 1.33 13.27 -7.11
C ASN A 38 2.28 12.50 -8.03
N ASP A 39 2.99 11.52 -7.47
CA ASP A 39 3.93 10.71 -8.24
C ASP A 39 3.19 9.88 -9.29
N LEU A 40 2.05 9.29 -8.92
CA LEU A 40 1.24 8.53 -9.86
C LEU A 40 0.66 9.43 -10.96
N ALA A 41 0.21 10.63 -10.60
CA ALA A 41 -0.31 11.58 -11.59
C ALA A 41 0.76 11.90 -12.63
N SER A 42 1.98 12.13 -12.18
CA SER A 42 3.10 12.41 -13.06
C SER A 42 3.44 11.22 -13.94
N THR A 43 3.53 10.04 -13.33
CA THR A 43 3.91 8.81 -14.02
C THR A 43 2.88 8.40 -15.08
N THR A 44 1.61 8.57 -14.79
CA THR A 44 0.54 8.15 -15.69
C THR A 44 0.04 9.27 -16.57
N ASN A 45 0.57 10.49 -16.38
CA ASN A 45 0.18 11.66 -17.14
C ASN A 45 -1.33 11.91 -17.09
N GLN A 46 -1.91 11.80 -15.90
CA GLN A 46 -3.33 12.08 -15.68
C GLN A 46 -3.50 12.84 -14.37
N PRO A 47 -4.58 13.63 -14.24
CA PRO A 47 -4.87 14.30 -12.98
C PRO A 47 -5.23 13.29 -11.90
N ILE A 48 -4.96 13.64 -10.65
CA ILE A 48 -5.25 12.75 -9.53
C ILE A 48 -6.73 12.34 -9.52
N SER A 49 -7.61 13.26 -9.85
CA SER A 49 -9.06 12.98 -9.83
C SER A 49 -9.49 11.85 -10.76
N ASP A 50 -8.66 11.50 -11.75
CA ASP A 50 -8.99 10.39 -12.64
C ASP A 50 -8.85 9.04 -11.93
N PHE A 51 -7.97 8.94 -10.96
CA PHE A 51 -7.73 7.63 -10.31
C PHE A 51 -7.92 7.63 -8.80
N ALA A 52 -8.15 8.77 -8.17
CA ALA A 52 -8.27 8.81 -6.71
C ALA A 52 -9.21 9.92 -6.26
N SER A 53 -9.80 9.72 -5.09
CA SER A 53 -10.67 10.70 -4.46
C SER A 53 -10.01 11.25 -3.22
N LYS A 54 -10.16 12.53 -2.96
CA LYS A 54 -9.60 13.16 -1.78
C LYS A 54 -10.34 12.71 -0.54
N ILE A 55 -9.60 12.43 0.53
CA ILE A 55 -10.18 12.07 1.83
C ILE A 55 -9.57 12.93 2.90
N GLU A 56 -10.26 13.06 4.04
CA GLU A 56 -9.80 13.96 5.09
C GLU A 56 -9.73 13.31 6.48
N ASP A 57 -10.21 12.10 6.61
CA ASP A 57 -10.34 11.45 7.93
C ASP A 57 -9.37 10.30 8.17
N LYS A 58 -8.38 10.12 7.31
CA LYS A 58 -7.47 8.99 7.42
C LYS A 58 -6.01 9.43 7.40
N LEU A 59 -5.67 10.51 8.08
CA LEU A 59 -4.29 10.97 8.13
C LEU A 59 -3.35 9.85 8.51
N PRO A 60 -2.16 9.77 7.92
CA PRO A 60 -1.54 10.75 7.02
C PRO A 60 -1.95 10.61 5.55
N TYR A 61 -2.89 9.75 5.23
CA TYR A 61 -3.34 9.53 3.86
C TYR A 61 -4.28 10.66 3.45
N GLY A 62 -4.13 11.12 2.22
CA GLY A 62 -4.94 12.21 1.68
C GLY A 62 -5.87 11.81 0.56
N TYR A 63 -5.71 10.60 0.03
CA TYR A 63 -6.50 10.13 -1.10
C TYR A 63 -6.81 8.66 -0.97
N GLU A 64 -7.86 8.23 -1.65
CA GLU A 64 -8.20 6.82 -1.77
C GLU A 64 -8.30 6.46 -3.25
N MET A 65 -7.64 5.38 -3.65
CA MET A 65 -7.66 4.93 -5.04
C MET A 65 -9.06 4.54 -5.46
N LYS A 66 -9.45 4.92 -6.67
CA LYS A 66 -10.74 4.53 -7.23
C LYS A 66 -10.72 3.08 -7.67
N LYS A 67 -11.89 2.46 -7.65
CA LYS A 67 -12.07 1.09 -8.08
C LYS A 67 -13.11 1.06 -9.18
N THR A 68 -13.01 0.07 -10.06
CA THR A 68 -13.99 -0.08 -11.14
C THR A 68 -15.33 -0.51 -10.55
N VAL A 69 -16.40 -0.04 -11.15
CA VAL A 69 -17.74 -0.35 -10.67
C VAL A 69 -18.05 -1.83 -10.86
N GLU A 70 -17.56 -2.41 -11.94
CA GLU A 70 -17.88 -3.80 -12.28
C GLU A 70 -17.33 -4.83 -11.31
N ASP A 71 -16.10 -4.67 -10.88
CA ASP A 71 -15.46 -5.70 -10.07
C ASP A 71 -14.83 -5.21 -8.76
N GLY A 72 -14.97 -3.93 -8.45
CA GLY A 72 -14.42 -3.40 -7.20
C GLY A 72 -12.91 -3.43 -7.11
N LYS A 73 -12.22 -3.50 -8.24
CA LYS A 73 -10.76 -3.55 -8.26
C LYS A 73 -10.15 -2.19 -8.56
N CYS A 74 -8.90 -2.01 -8.16
CA CYS A 74 -8.15 -0.79 -8.43
C CYS A 74 -8.18 -0.46 -9.92
N VAL A 75 -8.34 0.83 -10.25
CA VAL A 75 -8.40 1.27 -11.65
C VAL A 75 -7.12 0.97 -12.43
N PHE A 76 -6.00 0.73 -11.74
CA PHE A 76 -4.74 0.39 -12.41
C PHE A 76 -4.53 -1.11 -12.59
N LEU A 77 -5.49 -1.94 -12.17
CA LEU A 77 -5.36 -3.38 -12.34
C LEU A 77 -5.86 -3.80 -13.72
N ARG A 78 -5.03 -4.55 -14.45
CA ARG A 78 -5.38 -5.10 -15.76
C ARG A 78 -4.93 -6.54 -15.82
N GLN A 79 -5.86 -7.46 -16.04
CA GLN A 79 -5.54 -8.88 -16.14
C GLN A 79 -4.72 -9.38 -14.96
N ASN A 80 -5.16 -9.01 -13.76
CA ASN A 80 -4.51 -9.35 -12.49
C ASN A 80 -3.10 -8.78 -12.32
N ARG A 81 -2.76 -7.76 -13.12
CA ARG A 81 -1.46 -7.09 -13.00
C ARG A 81 -1.65 -5.62 -12.73
N CYS A 82 -0.85 -5.12 -11.81
CA CYS A 82 -0.85 -3.69 -11.51
C CYS A 82 -0.07 -2.96 -12.59
N THR A 83 -0.72 -2.08 -13.33
CA THR A 83 -0.07 -1.33 -14.42
C THR A 83 0.90 -0.28 -13.88
N THR A 84 0.82 0.06 -12.60
CA THR A 84 1.74 0.99 -11.96
C THR A 84 2.58 0.29 -10.90
N TYR A 85 2.93 -0.97 -11.13
CA TYR A 85 3.60 -1.82 -10.13
C TYR A 85 4.86 -1.18 -9.54
N SER A 86 5.72 -0.60 -10.37
CA SER A 86 6.95 0.01 -9.89
C SER A 86 6.72 1.26 -9.05
N LYS A 87 5.54 1.85 -9.16
CA LYS A 87 5.15 3.04 -8.40
C LYS A 87 4.03 2.75 -7.43
N ARG A 88 3.91 1.51 -7.00
CA ARG A 88 2.84 1.12 -6.08
C ARG A 88 2.81 2.01 -4.84
N PRO A 89 1.62 2.37 -4.36
CA PRO A 89 1.50 3.05 -3.08
C PRO A 89 2.08 2.21 -1.95
N LEU A 90 2.45 2.85 -0.88
CA LEU A 90 3.03 2.17 0.27
C LEU A 90 2.15 1.02 0.76
N ILE A 91 0.86 1.27 0.85
CA ILE A 91 -0.08 0.25 1.35
C ILE A 91 -0.09 -0.99 0.46
N CYS A 92 0.12 -0.81 -0.85
CA CYS A 92 0.21 -1.94 -1.78
C CYS A 92 1.55 -2.67 -1.65
N ARG A 93 2.62 -1.93 -1.34
CA ARG A 93 3.92 -2.55 -1.14
C ARG A 93 3.98 -3.36 0.13
N PHE A 94 3.26 -2.92 1.17
CA PHE A 94 3.24 -3.62 2.43
C PHE A 94 2.40 -4.89 2.38
N TYR A 95 1.36 -4.91 1.55
CA TYR A 95 0.46 -6.05 1.53
C TYR A 95 1.23 -7.36 1.33
N PRO A 96 1.03 -8.43 2.06
CA PRO A 96 -0.06 -8.67 3.02
C PRO A 96 0.23 -8.22 4.45
N PHE A 97 1.27 -7.42 4.62
CA PHE A 97 1.65 -6.94 5.94
C PHE A 97 1.07 -5.56 6.22
N GLY A 98 0.82 -5.30 7.48
CA GLY A 98 0.42 -3.98 7.94
C GLY A 98 1.30 -3.58 9.11
N LEU A 99 1.26 -2.31 9.47
CA LEU A 99 2.08 -1.78 10.54
C LEU A 99 1.18 -1.00 11.49
N LYS A 100 1.27 -1.31 12.77
CA LYS A 100 0.53 -0.57 13.78
C LYS A 100 1.47 -0.11 14.88
N THR A 101 1.03 0.88 15.64
CA THR A 101 1.81 1.38 16.76
C THR A 101 1.21 0.83 18.04
N ALA A 102 2.02 0.10 18.79
CA ALA A 102 1.62 -0.47 20.09
C ALA A 102 2.04 0.49 21.22
N GLU A 103 1.93 0.03 22.45
CA GLU A 103 2.33 0.83 23.60
C GLU A 103 3.76 1.33 23.47
N LYS A 104 4.03 2.50 24.03
CA LYS A 104 5.35 3.14 23.99
C LYS A 104 5.84 3.37 22.57
N GLU A 105 4.89 3.61 21.68
CA GLU A 105 5.17 3.89 20.27
C GLU A 105 5.95 2.82 19.55
N LYS A 106 5.90 1.58 20.04
CA LYS A 106 6.56 0.47 19.40
C LYS A 106 5.82 0.09 18.13
N LYS A 107 6.56 -0.11 17.04
CA LYS A 107 5.97 -0.53 15.76
C LYS A 107 5.85 -2.04 15.71
N VAL A 108 4.71 -2.52 15.25
CA VAL A 108 4.43 -3.96 15.15
C VAL A 108 3.88 -4.29 13.79
N PHE A 109 4.54 -5.20 13.09
CA PHE A 109 4.02 -5.70 11.81
C PHE A 109 3.02 -6.83 12.07
N TYR A 110 1.96 -6.83 11.30
CA TYR A 110 0.99 -7.93 11.30
C TYR A 110 0.73 -8.33 9.85
N TYR A 111 0.00 -9.39 9.62
CA TYR A 111 -0.30 -9.82 8.25
C TYR A 111 -1.70 -10.42 8.16
N THR A 112 -2.22 -10.46 6.92
CA THR A 112 -3.50 -11.09 6.64
C THR A 112 -3.27 -12.44 5.98
N LYS A 113 -4.03 -13.44 6.39
CA LYS A 113 -3.93 -14.78 5.82
C LYS A 113 -4.65 -14.91 4.48
N GLU A 114 -5.37 -13.89 4.10
CA GLU A 114 -6.12 -13.91 2.86
C GLU A 114 -5.21 -13.97 1.62
N CYS A 115 -3.98 -13.54 1.74
CA CYS A 115 -3.04 -13.52 0.62
C CYS A 115 -2.50 -14.91 0.33
N PRO A 116 -2.72 -15.45 -0.88
CA PRO A 116 -2.21 -16.77 -1.23
C PRO A 116 -0.69 -16.86 -1.32
N GLY A 117 0.01 -15.74 -1.31
CA GLY A 117 1.47 -15.73 -1.29
C GLY A 117 2.07 -16.04 0.07
N ILE A 118 1.26 -16.00 1.14
CA ILE A 118 1.72 -16.37 2.47
C ILE A 118 2.03 -17.87 2.46
N GLY A 119 3.18 -18.24 3.00
CA GLY A 119 3.63 -19.63 3.02
C GLY A 119 4.48 -20.01 1.82
N LYS A 120 4.69 -19.08 0.88
CA LYS A 120 5.49 -19.33 -0.30
C LYS A 120 6.77 -18.50 -0.28
N GLY A 121 7.80 -18.98 -0.95
CA GLY A 121 9.06 -18.27 -1.06
C GLY A 121 9.96 -18.50 0.13
N LYS A 122 10.97 -17.67 0.26
CA LYS A 122 11.93 -17.78 1.35
C LYS A 122 11.36 -17.17 2.63
N PRO A 123 11.77 -17.67 3.79
CA PRO A 123 11.37 -17.03 5.05
C PRO A 123 11.83 -15.58 5.08
N MET A 124 11.00 -14.70 5.61
CA MET A 124 11.34 -13.29 5.77
C MET A 124 11.96 -13.08 7.14
N GLY A 125 13.03 -12.32 7.18
CA GLY A 125 13.73 -12.01 8.40
C GLY A 125 13.65 -10.54 8.77
N LYS A 126 14.36 -10.18 9.82
CA LYS A 126 14.39 -8.83 10.34
C LYS A 126 14.78 -7.80 9.25
N GLU A 127 15.73 -8.16 8.40
CA GLU A 127 16.19 -7.28 7.33
C GLU A 127 15.07 -6.90 6.37
N ASP A 128 14.25 -7.87 6.01
CA ASP A 128 13.15 -7.62 5.08
C ASP A 128 12.14 -6.65 5.66
N PHE A 129 11.79 -6.83 6.92
CA PHE A 129 10.84 -5.92 7.59
C PHE A 129 11.46 -4.56 7.84
N HIS A 130 12.76 -4.52 8.11
CA HIS A 130 13.46 -3.25 8.27
C HIS A 130 13.41 -2.43 6.98
N LYS A 131 13.54 -3.09 5.82
CA LYS A 131 13.42 -2.41 4.55
C LYS A 131 12.03 -1.81 4.33
N LEU A 132 11.01 -2.52 4.78
CA LEU A 132 9.64 -2.00 4.71
C LEU A 132 9.49 -0.75 5.59
N LEU A 133 10.06 -0.77 6.80
CA LEU A 133 10.04 0.39 7.68
C LEU A 133 10.77 1.58 7.05
N GLN A 134 11.90 1.34 6.42
CA GLN A 134 12.65 2.40 5.75
C GLN A 134 11.83 3.00 4.61
N THR A 135 11.16 2.15 3.85
CA THR A 135 10.31 2.62 2.75
C THR A 135 9.17 3.49 3.28
N ALA A 136 8.55 3.05 4.38
CA ALA A 136 7.48 3.82 5.01
C ALA A 136 7.98 5.19 5.46
N GLY A 137 9.16 5.25 6.06
CA GLY A 137 9.75 6.50 6.49
C GLY A 137 10.03 7.44 5.34
N LYS A 138 10.56 6.92 4.24
CA LYS A 138 10.83 7.74 3.07
C LYS A 138 9.55 8.26 2.45
N ARG A 139 8.53 7.41 2.34
CA ARG A 139 7.25 7.82 1.76
C ARG A 139 6.56 8.86 2.61
N ALA A 140 6.63 8.73 3.93
CA ALA A 140 6.02 9.69 4.83
C ALA A 140 6.67 11.07 4.70
N LYS A 141 7.92 11.11 4.28
CA LYS A 141 8.64 12.37 4.09
C LYS A 141 8.49 12.94 2.69
N MET A 142 7.81 12.26 1.77
CA MET A 142 7.58 12.79 0.44
C MET A 142 6.74 14.04 0.54
N LYS A 143 7.17 15.06 -0.16
CA LYS A 143 6.43 16.30 -0.16
C LYS A 143 5.14 16.14 -0.94
N ARG A 144 4.16 16.94 -0.56
CA ARG A 144 2.85 16.90 -1.17
C ARG A 144 2.84 17.40 -2.60
N GLY A 145 3.95 17.58 -3.17
CA GLY A 145 4.07 18.06 -4.51
C GLY A 145 4.57 19.47 -4.50
N LYS A 146 5.09 19.85 -5.63
CA LYS A 146 5.61 21.16 -5.70
C LYS A 146 4.52 22.14 -5.64
N GLY A 147 4.73 23.20 -5.04
CA GLY A 147 3.69 24.15 -4.89
C GLY A 147 2.91 23.96 -3.60
N GLY A 148 3.26 22.97 -2.86
CA GLY A 148 2.69 22.75 -1.57
C GLY A 148 1.26 22.56 -1.57
N VAL A 149 0.84 22.05 -2.52
CA VAL A 149 -0.43 21.92 -2.56
C VAL A 149 -0.97 21.07 -1.78
N GLU A 150 -1.54 21.17 -1.16
CA GLU A 150 -1.97 20.47 -0.55
C GLU A 150 -2.94 20.11 -0.65
N THR A 151 -3.26 19.85 -0.92
CA THR A 151 -4.14 19.44 -1.02
C THR A 151 -5.01 19.16 -0.49
#